data_673b4150ebc96e1fcabc2be6999d4b4d
#
_entry.id   673b4150ebc96e1fcabc2be6999d4b4d
#
_cell.length_a   1.000
_cell.length_b   1.000
_cell.length_c   1.000
_cell.angle_alpha   90.00
_cell.angle_beta   90.00
_cell.angle_gamma   90.00
#
_symmetry.space_group_name_H-M   'P 1'
#
loop_
_entity.id
_entity.type
_entity.pdbx_description
1 polymer ?
#
loop_
_entity_poly.entity_id
_entity_poly.type
_entity_poly.pdbx_seq_one_letter_code
_entity_poly.pdbx_strand_id
1 'polypeptide(L)'
;MIILGIESSCDETGVGIIDLAADGTMTILADAVASSMDQHARFGGVVPEIASRAHLEAMQPVMHAALSEAGITAPDVVAATVGPGLAGALLVGASAAKAYAAAWGVPFYGVNHLGGHVAVANLEGEPLPHAIALLVSGGHTQLLEVTAVGKPMRELGSTLDDAAGEAYDKVARLLGLGYPGGPIIDKLAQQGNKKAIAFPRGLKNSSYDFSFSGLKTAVARYVEQAERNNSTISIEDVCASFQEAVCDVLTLKAIRACKDTGAQVLLLGGGVAANSRLRELASRRCQSAGIELRVPRFTLCTDNGVMIAALAAQLIHEGAQPSALSIGTDTSLEVEIPLVLE
;
A
#
# COMPACT_ATOMS: atom_id res chain seq x y z
N MET A 1 5.28 -15.81 -20.77
CA MET A 1 4.08 -16.29 -20.03
C MET A 1 3.29 -15.09 -19.60
N ILE A 2 2.04 -15.02 -20.01
CA ILE A 2 1.18 -13.86 -19.70
C ILE A 2 0.43 -14.09 -18.39
N ILE A 3 0.60 -13.22 -17.42
CA ILE A 3 0.00 -13.31 -16.09
C ILE A 3 -0.90 -12.11 -15.86
N LEU A 4 -2.16 -12.37 -15.51
CA LEU A 4 -3.16 -11.37 -15.18
C LEU A 4 -3.37 -11.34 -13.66
N GLY A 5 -3.22 -10.18 -13.04
CA GLY A 5 -3.46 -9.95 -11.62
C GLY A 5 -4.70 -9.10 -11.38
N ILE A 6 -5.51 -9.49 -10.40
CA ILE A 6 -6.70 -8.76 -9.95
C ILE A 6 -6.48 -8.29 -8.52
N GLU A 7 -6.61 -6.98 -8.29
CA GLU A 7 -6.59 -6.34 -6.99
C GLU A 7 -7.95 -5.73 -6.67
N SER A 8 -8.48 -6.01 -5.48
CA SER A 8 -9.74 -5.45 -5.00
C SER A 8 -9.84 -5.42 -3.47
N SER A 9 -8.73 -5.35 -2.75
CA SER A 9 -8.73 -5.51 -1.28
C SER A 9 -9.34 -4.34 -0.52
N CYS A 10 -9.40 -3.15 -1.12
CA CYS A 10 -9.86 -1.92 -0.45
C CYS A 10 -10.86 -1.12 -1.32
N ASP A 11 -10.44 -0.07 -2.00
CA ASP A 11 -11.30 0.85 -2.75
C ASP A 11 -10.90 1.01 -4.24
N GLU A 12 -9.79 0.42 -4.66
CA GLU A 12 -9.35 0.31 -6.05
C GLU A 12 -9.71 -1.07 -6.64
N THR A 13 -10.28 -1.05 -7.86
CA THR A 13 -10.42 -2.24 -8.70
C THR A 13 -9.30 -2.21 -9.73
N GLY A 14 -8.29 -3.06 -9.57
CA GLY A 14 -7.13 -3.12 -10.45
C GLY A 14 -7.08 -4.41 -11.25
N VAL A 15 -6.78 -4.32 -12.54
CA VAL A 15 -6.40 -5.46 -13.39
C VAL A 15 -5.09 -5.11 -14.09
N GLY A 16 -4.04 -5.85 -13.75
CA GLY A 16 -2.72 -5.70 -14.33
C GLY A 16 -2.31 -6.92 -15.13
N ILE A 17 -1.59 -6.72 -16.23
CA ILE A 17 -1.10 -7.81 -17.07
C ILE A 17 0.39 -7.64 -17.26
N ILE A 18 1.14 -8.72 -17.00
CA ILE A 18 2.58 -8.76 -17.23
C ILE A 18 2.96 -9.93 -18.13
N ASP A 19 4.06 -9.78 -18.86
CA ASP A 19 4.76 -10.88 -19.52
C ASP A 19 5.97 -11.28 -18.68
N LEU A 20 6.01 -12.53 -18.26
CA LEU A 20 7.13 -13.17 -17.56
C LEU A 20 7.99 -13.92 -18.56
N ALA A 21 9.22 -13.46 -18.79
CA ALA A 21 10.20 -14.16 -19.62
C ALA A 21 10.81 -15.35 -18.87
N ALA A 22 11.47 -16.24 -19.62
CA ALA A 22 12.07 -17.45 -19.07
C ALA A 22 13.23 -17.17 -18.08
N ASP A 23 13.89 -16.02 -18.20
CA ASP A 23 14.94 -15.56 -17.30
C ASP A 23 14.43 -14.85 -16.03
N GLY A 24 13.09 -14.77 -15.85
CA GLY A 24 12.45 -14.09 -14.73
C GLY A 24 12.19 -12.61 -14.96
N THR A 25 12.58 -12.04 -16.10
CA THR A 25 12.29 -10.63 -16.44
C THR A 25 10.79 -10.44 -16.63
N MET A 26 10.25 -9.38 -16.02
CA MET A 26 8.84 -9.03 -16.08
C MET A 26 8.62 -7.74 -16.88
N THR A 27 7.68 -7.77 -17.81
CA THR A 27 7.29 -6.59 -18.60
C THR A 27 5.81 -6.29 -18.39
N ILE A 28 5.48 -5.06 -18.00
CA ILE A 28 4.08 -4.62 -17.84
C ILE A 28 3.46 -4.43 -19.23
N LEU A 29 2.37 -5.12 -19.49
CA LEU A 29 1.59 -5.00 -20.72
C LEU A 29 0.35 -4.14 -20.56
N ALA A 30 -0.26 -4.13 -19.36
CA ALA A 30 -1.41 -3.30 -19.05
C ALA A 30 -1.51 -3.04 -17.55
N ASP A 31 -2.07 -1.87 -17.18
CA ASP A 31 -2.34 -1.48 -15.79
C ASP A 31 -3.64 -0.64 -15.76
N ALA A 32 -4.76 -1.31 -15.66
CA ALA A 32 -6.07 -0.68 -15.61
C ALA A 32 -6.59 -0.63 -14.17
N VAL A 33 -6.92 0.56 -13.70
CA VAL A 33 -7.43 0.80 -12.32
C VAL A 33 -8.67 1.69 -12.37
N ALA A 34 -9.69 1.32 -11.60
CA ALA A 34 -10.84 2.16 -11.30
C ALA A 34 -10.91 2.36 -9.78
N SER A 35 -10.94 3.63 -9.33
CA SER A 35 -11.05 3.98 -7.92
C SER A 35 -12.50 4.33 -7.58
N SER A 36 -12.96 3.86 -6.41
CA SER A 36 -14.24 4.27 -5.83
C SER A 36 -14.11 5.40 -4.81
N MET A 37 -12.95 6.04 -4.72
CA MET A 37 -12.61 7.08 -3.73
C MET A 37 -13.65 8.20 -3.66
N ASP A 38 -14.15 8.69 -4.79
CA ASP A 38 -15.17 9.75 -4.84
C ASP A 38 -16.47 9.34 -4.16
N GLN A 39 -16.83 8.04 -4.19
CA GLN A 39 -18.04 7.54 -3.54
C GLN A 39 -17.88 7.51 -2.00
N HIS A 40 -16.64 7.43 -1.52
CA HIS A 40 -16.31 7.40 -0.09
C HIS A 40 -16.08 8.80 0.50
N ALA A 41 -15.78 9.81 -0.32
CA ALA A 41 -15.42 11.16 0.11
C ALA A 41 -16.40 11.78 1.11
N ARG A 42 -17.73 11.61 0.89
CA ARG A 42 -18.79 12.12 1.78
C ARG A 42 -18.80 11.48 3.17
N PHE A 43 -18.21 10.29 3.33
CA PHE A 43 -18.12 9.58 4.59
C PHE A 43 -16.78 9.82 5.31
N GLY A 44 -15.80 10.40 4.60
CA GLY A 44 -14.46 10.69 5.12
C GLY A 44 -13.61 9.45 5.38
N GLY A 45 -13.83 8.37 4.63
CA GLY A 45 -13.10 7.11 4.69
C GLY A 45 -13.85 5.99 3.97
N VAL A 46 -13.18 4.87 3.72
CA VAL A 46 -13.73 3.74 2.97
C VAL A 46 -14.89 3.08 3.72
N VAL A 47 -16.01 2.89 3.00
CA VAL A 47 -17.19 2.17 3.50
C VAL A 47 -17.23 0.81 2.81
N PRO A 48 -17.07 -0.32 3.54
CA PRO A 48 -16.89 -1.65 2.94
C PRO A 48 -18.01 -2.08 1.98
N GLU A 49 -19.27 -1.78 2.30
CA GLU A 49 -20.41 -2.12 1.43
C GLU A 49 -20.36 -1.34 0.10
N ILE A 50 -19.99 -0.06 0.14
CA ILE A 50 -19.87 0.78 -1.06
C ILE A 50 -18.71 0.26 -1.91
N ALA A 51 -17.56 -0.04 -1.30
CA ALA A 51 -16.41 -0.61 -2.00
C ALA A 51 -16.77 -1.90 -2.73
N SER A 52 -17.44 -2.85 -2.04
CA SER A 52 -17.86 -4.12 -2.63
C SER A 52 -18.77 -3.94 -3.84
N ARG A 53 -19.71 -3.00 -3.79
CA ARG A 53 -20.60 -2.68 -4.93
C ARG A 53 -19.85 -2.03 -6.09
N ALA A 54 -18.93 -1.11 -5.77
CA ALA A 54 -18.10 -0.45 -6.77
C ALA A 54 -17.21 -1.46 -7.52
N HIS A 55 -16.63 -2.44 -6.82
CA HIS A 55 -15.87 -3.52 -7.46
C HIS A 55 -16.72 -4.35 -8.42
N LEU A 56 -17.96 -4.68 -8.08
CA LEU A 56 -18.86 -5.40 -8.97
C LEU A 56 -19.13 -4.62 -10.26
N GLU A 57 -19.34 -3.32 -10.16
CA GLU A 57 -19.59 -2.45 -11.31
C GLU A 57 -18.34 -2.22 -12.16
N ALA A 58 -17.17 -2.09 -11.52
CA ALA A 58 -15.91 -1.75 -12.18
C ALA A 58 -15.19 -2.97 -12.80
N MET A 59 -15.40 -4.18 -12.27
CA MET A 59 -14.62 -5.38 -12.64
C MET A 59 -14.62 -5.68 -14.13
N GLN A 60 -15.80 -5.68 -14.76
CA GLN A 60 -15.89 -6.00 -16.20
C GLN A 60 -15.28 -4.88 -17.07
N PRO A 61 -15.59 -3.59 -16.88
CA PRO A 61 -14.93 -2.51 -17.62
C PRO A 61 -13.40 -2.49 -17.48
N VAL A 62 -12.87 -2.66 -16.26
CA VAL A 62 -11.43 -2.67 -16.00
C VAL A 62 -10.76 -3.88 -16.65
N MET A 63 -11.37 -5.08 -16.55
CA MET A 63 -10.89 -6.28 -17.22
C MET A 63 -10.82 -6.07 -18.74
N HIS A 64 -11.87 -5.53 -19.35
CA HIS A 64 -11.90 -5.26 -20.77
C HIS A 64 -10.83 -4.27 -21.20
N ALA A 65 -10.62 -3.19 -20.43
CA ALA A 65 -9.58 -2.21 -20.67
C ALA A 65 -8.18 -2.84 -20.64
N ALA A 66 -7.87 -3.63 -19.60
CA ALA A 66 -6.57 -4.28 -19.46
C ALA A 66 -6.29 -5.29 -20.59
N LEU A 67 -7.25 -6.15 -20.95
CA LEU A 67 -7.09 -7.10 -22.08
C LEU A 67 -6.89 -6.38 -23.41
N SER A 68 -7.63 -5.29 -23.64
CA SER A 68 -7.52 -4.47 -24.86
C SER A 68 -6.16 -3.76 -24.93
N GLU A 69 -5.68 -3.19 -23.83
CA GLU A 69 -4.38 -2.52 -23.76
C GLU A 69 -3.23 -3.50 -24.01
N ALA A 70 -3.31 -4.70 -23.40
CA ALA A 70 -2.33 -5.76 -23.60
C ALA A 70 -2.44 -6.44 -24.98
N GLY A 71 -3.51 -6.22 -25.73
CA GLY A 71 -3.75 -6.83 -27.06
C GLY A 71 -3.96 -8.34 -27.02
N ILE A 72 -4.52 -8.87 -25.92
CA ILE A 72 -4.75 -10.31 -25.72
C ILE A 72 -6.22 -10.63 -25.48
N THR A 73 -6.61 -11.88 -25.70
CA THR A 73 -7.97 -12.38 -25.42
C THR A 73 -8.05 -13.22 -24.14
N ALA A 74 -6.93 -13.81 -23.73
CA ALA A 74 -6.81 -14.59 -22.49
C ALA A 74 -5.35 -14.60 -22.03
N PRO A 75 -5.07 -14.64 -20.71
CA PRO A 75 -3.74 -14.87 -20.15
C PRO A 75 -3.40 -16.36 -20.07
N ASP A 76 -2.16 -16.68 -19.72
CA ASP A 76 -1.73 -18.04 -19.39
C ASP A 76 -2.05 -18.39 -17.90
N VAL A 77 -2.16 -17.38 -17.05
CA VAL A 77 -2.38 -17.49 -15.59
C VAL A 77 -3.25 -16.34 -15.10
N VAL A 78 -4.11 -16.61 -14.12
CA VAL A 78 -4.85 -15.59 -13.36
C VAL A 78 -4.42 -15.61 -11.91
N ALA A 79 -4.12 -14.44 -11.35
CA ALA A 79 -3.86 -14.26 -9.94
C ALA A 79 -4.84 -13.25 -9.32
N ALA A 80 -5.12 -13.37 -8.04
CA ALA A 80 -5.89 -12.37 -7.32
C ALA A 80 -5.44 -12.24 -5.86
N THR A 81 -5.67 -11.06 -5.30
CA THR A 81 -5.57 -10.86 -3.86
C THR A 81 -6.65 -11.67 -3.15
N VAL A 82 -6.22 -12.52 -2.22
CA VAL A 82 -7.11 -13.28 -1.33
C VAL A 82 -7.05 -12.81 0.13
N GLY A 83 -6.18 -11.87 0.43
CA GLY A 83 -6.01 -11.23 1.74
C GLY A 83 -4.63 -10.55 1.89
N PRO A 84 -4.47 -9.75 2.95
CA PRO A 84 -5.53 -9.17 3.79
C PRO A 84 -6.35 -8.09 3.06
N GLY A 85 -7.51 -7.71 3.64
CA GLY A 85 -8.35 -6.66 3.07
C GLY A 85 -9.81 -6.69 3.56
N LEU A 86 -10.67 -5.89 2.94
CA LEU A 86 -12.09 -5.84 3.26
C LEU A 86 -12.82 -7.08 2.73
N ALA A 87 -13.54 -7.79 3.59
CA ALA A 87 -14.16 -9.08 3.29
C ALA A 87 -14.96 -9.10 1.97
N GLY A 88 -15.88 -8.14 1.81
CA GLY A 88 -16.73 -8.08 0.62
C GLY A 88 -15.96 -7.69 -0.65
N ALA A 89 -14.96 -6.83 -0.52
CA ALA A 89 -14.10 -6.39 -1.60
C ALA A 89 -13.22 -7.55 -2.12
N LEU A 90 -12.52 -8.24 -1.22
CA LEU A 90 -11.75 -9.45 -1.52
C LEU A 90 -12.60 -10.52 -2.20
N LEU A 91 -13.82 -10.75 -1.68
CA LEU A 91 -14.72 -11.76 -2.24
C LEU A 91 -15.09 -11.49 -3.69
N VAL A 92 -15.30 -10.22 -4.06
CA VAL A 92 -15.62 -9.84 -5.46
C VAL A 92 -14.45 -10.16 -6.39
N GLY A 93 -13.24 -9.67 -6.08
CA GLY A 93 -12.07 -9.87 -6.93
C GLY A 93 -11.65 -11.35 -7.03
N ALA A 94 -11.57 -12.05 -5.90
CA ALA A 94 -11.21 -13.46 -5.88
C ALA A 94 -12.24 -14.33 -6.62
N SER A 95 -13.55 -14.05 -6.50
CA SER A 95 -14.59 -14.78 -7.23
C SER A 95 -14.52 -14.52 -8.73
N ALA A 96 -14.31 -13.26 -9.13
CA ALA A 96 -14.13 -12.91 -10.54
C ALA A 96 -12.89 -13.61 -11.11
N ALA A 97 -11.75 -13.57 -10.43
CA ALA A 97 -10.51 -14.22 -10.85
C ALA A 97 -10.70 -15.72 -11.07
N LYS A 98 -11.33 -16.40 -10.13
CA LYS A 98 -11.63 -17.85 -10.24
C LYS A 98 -12.56 -18.17 -11.40
N ALA A 99 -13.59 -17.34 -11.62
CA ALA A 99 -14.50 -17.49 -12.74
C ALA A 99 -13.79 -17.31 -14.08
N TYR A 100 -12.92 -16.31 -14.21
CA TYR A 100 -12.10 -16.10 -15.40
C TYR A 100 -11.10 -17.25 -15.60
N ALA A 101 -10.40 -17.68 -14.55
CA ALA A 101 -9.46 -18.80 -14.63
C ALA A 101 -10.16 -20.10 -15.11
N ALA A 102 -11.33 -20.40 -14.55
CA ALA A 102 -12.14 -21.55 -14.96
C ALA A 102 -12.65 -21.44 -16.42
N ALA A 103 -13.09 -20.24 -16.83
CA ALA A 103 -13.61 -20.01 -18.18
C ALA A 103 -12.52 -20.12 -19.25
N TRP A 104 -11.30 -19.66 -18.97
CA TRP A 104 -10.14 -19.76 -19.86
C TRP A 104 -9.40 -21.09 -19.73
N GLY A 105 -9.69 -21.88 -18.69
CA GLY A 105 -9.00 -23.15 -18.43
C GLY A 105 -7.54 -22.99 -18.03
N VAL A 106 -7.21 -21.91 -17.29
CA VAL A 106 -5.86 -21.56 -16.87
C VAL A 106 -5.70 -21.67 -15.35
N PRO A 107 -4.44 -21.85 -14.84
CA PRO A 107 -4.17 -21.88 -13.41
C PRO A 107 -4.57 -20.59 -12.69
N PHE A 108 -4.95 -20.74 -11.40
CA PHE A 108 -5.26 -19.65 -10.49
C PHE A 108 -4.25 -19.57 -9.36
N TYR A 109 -3.87 -18.36 -8.97
CA TYR A 109 -2.98 -18.09 -7.82
C TYR A 109 -3.62 -17.07 -6.87
N GLY A 110 -3.95 -17.50 -5.65
CA GLY A 110 -4.47 -16.63 -4.60
C GLY A 110 -3.35 -16.09 -3.76
N VAL A 111 -2.99 -14.82 -3.92
CA VAL A 111 -1.79 -14.20 -3.34
C VAL A 111 -2.08 -13.16 -2.28
N ASN A 112 -1.05 -12.83 -1.51
CA ASN A 112 -1.09 -11.86 -0.43
C ASN A 112 -0.97 -10.42 -0.96
N HIS A 113 -1.87 -9.54 -0.54
CA HIS A 113 -1.89 -8.11 -0.88
C HIS A 113 -0.57 -7.39 -0.55
N LEU A 114 -0.06 -7.57 0.68
CA LEU A 114 1.16 -6.90 1.14
C LEU A 114 2.40 -7.43 0.41
N GLY A 115 2.38 -8.73 0.07
CA GLY A 115 3.38 -9.33 -0.81
C GLY A 115 3.40 -8.69 -2.21
N GLY A 116 2.23 -8.32 -2.73
CA GLY A 116 2.09 -7.55 -3.97
C GLY A 116 2.83 -6.21 -3.90
N HIS A 117 2.61 -5.42 -2.87
CA HIS A 117 3.32 -4.14 -2.67
C HIS A 117 4.84 -4.27 -2.61
N VAL A 118 5.35 -5.39 -2.14
CA VAL A 118 6.79 -5.67 -2.13
C VAL A 118 7.26 -6.14 -3.51
N ALA A 119 6.45 -6.93 -4.22
CA ALA A 119 6.82 -7.53 -5.50
C ALA A 119 7.06 -6.49 -6.62
N VAL A 120 6.43 -5.32 -6.55
CA VAL A 120 6.67 -4.23 -7.52
C VAL A 120 8.13 -3.77 -7.55
N ALA A 121 8.90 -4.00 -6.49
CA ALA A 121 10.32 -3.65 -6.46
C ALA A 121 11.15 -4.42 -7.51
N ASN A 122 10.69 -5.60 -7.93
CA ASN A 122 11.37 -6.42 -8.95
C ASN A 122 10.96 -6.05 -10.38
N LEU A 123 9.99 -5.15 -10.56
CA LEU A 123 9.60 -4.63 -11.89
C LEU A 123 10.54 -3.53 -12.39
N GLU A 124 11.27 -2.89 -11.48
CA GLU A 124 12.06 -1.68 -11.75
C GLU A 124 13.52 -1.89 -11.28
N GLY A 125 14.32 -2.56 -12.07
CA GLY A 125 15.74 -2.74 -11.77
C GLY A 125 16.12 -4.16 -11.31
N GLU A 126 17.20 -4.23 -10.54
CA GLU A 126 17.70 -5.50 -10.00
C GLU A 126 16.74 -6.10 -8.96
N PRO A 127 16.66 -7.43 -8.85
CA PRO A 127 15.85 -8.09 -7.82
C PRO A 127 16.10 -7.51 -6.43
N LEU A 128 15.03 -7.41 -5.64
CA LEU A 128 15.11 -6.90 -4.28
C LEU A 128 15.94 -7.85 -3.41
N PRO A 129 17.10 -7.40 -2.89
CA PRO A 129 17.88 -8.21 -1.94
C PRO A 129 17.21 -8.21 -0.56
N HIS A 130 17.89 -8.76 0.45
CA HIS A 130 17.44 -8.61 1.84
C HIS A 130 17.18 -7.13 2.17
N ALA A 131 15.94 -6.81 2.49
CA ALA A 131 15.44 -5.45 2.65
C ALA A 131 14.51 -5.31 3.84
N ILE A 132 14.32 -4.07 4.29
CA ILE A 132 13.17 -3.68 5.09
C ILE A 132 12.16 -2.99 4.17
N ALA A 133 10.92 -3.43 4.18
CA ALA A 133 9.82 -2.73 3.53
C ALA A 133 9.03 -1.93 4.58
N LEU A 134 8.91 -0.63 4.36
CA LEU A 134 7.98 0.25 5.06
C LEU A 134 6.75 0.43 4.17
N LEU A 135 5.69 -0.31 4.47
CA LEU A 135 4.41 -0.22 3.78
C LEU A 135 3.50 0.75 4.51
N VAL A 136 3.11 1.84 3.84
CA VAL A 136 2.30 2.91 4.43
C VAL A 136 1.17 3.32 3.50
N SER A 137 -0.07 2.99 3.88
CA SER A 137 -1.27 3.27 3.10
C SER A 137 -2.40 3.84 3.98
N GLY A 138 -3.60 3.94 3.42
CA GLY A 138 -4.82 4.27 4.18
C GLY A 138 -5.19 3.21 5.22
N GLY A 139 -4.96 1.93 4.92
CA GLY A 139 -5.31 0.80 5.78
C GLY A 139 -4.14 0.20 6.56
N HIS A 140 -2.91 0.36 6.07
CA HIS A 140 -1.74 -0.32 6.62
C HIS A 140 -0.61 0.64 6.99
N THR A 141 0.09 0.33 8.08
CA THR A 141 1.38 0.93 8.42
C THR A 141 2.21 -0.15 9.09
N GLN A 142 3.15 -0.72 8.34
CA GLN A 142 3.91 -1.90 8.76
C GLN A 142 5.37 -1.80 8.35
N LEU A 143 6.22 -2.38 9.17
CA LEU A 143 7.62 -2.68 8.88
C LEU A 143 7.78 -4.17 8.70
N LEU A 144 8.19 -4.56 7.51
CA LEU A 144 8.39 -5.97 7.14
C LEU A 144 9.86 -6.22 6.83
N GLU A 145 10.39 -7.32 7.31
CA GLU A 145 11.67 -7.84 6.85
C GLU A 145 11.42 -8.80 5.68
N VAL A 146 12.08 -8.51 4.57
CA VAL A 146 11.94 -9.20 3.29
C VAL A 146 13.27 -9.85 2.95
N THR A 147 13.34 -11.17 2.99
CA THR A 147 14.54 -11.91 2.59
C THR A 147 14.66 -12.05 1.08
N ALA A 148 13.53 -12.25 0.41
CA ALA A 148 13.36 -12.21 -1.04
C ALA A 148 11.86 -12.06 -1.36
N VAL A 149 11.54 -11.52 -2.54
CA VAL A 149 10.16 -11.45 -3.04
C VAL A 149 9.60 -12.86 -3.23
N GLY A 150 8.34 -13.09 -2.87
CA GLY A 150 7.69 -14.41 -2.96
C GLY A 150 8.01 -15.37 -1.79
N LYS A 151 8.92 -15.01 -0.90
CA LYS A 151 9.16 -15.77 0.34
C LYS A 151 8.34 -15.21 1.51
N PRO A 152 8.10 -16.03 2.56
CA PRO A 152 7.52 -15.55 3.81
C PRO A 152 8.25 -14.31 4.31
N MET A 153 7.51 -13.25 4.59
CA MET A 153 8.05 -12.03 5.18
C MET A 153 7.84 -12.08 6.70
N ARG A 154 8.66 -11.33 7.44
CA ARG A 154 8.50 -11.22 8.87
C ARG A 154 8.01 -9.83 9.26
N GLU A 155 6.86 -9.74 9.92
CA GLU A 155 6.43 -8.48 10.50
C GLU A 155 7.33 -8.12 11.69
N LEU A 156 7.96 -6.94 11.64
CA LEU A 156 8.75 -6.39 12.73
C LEU A 156 7.90 -5.52 13.65
N GLY A 157 6.91 -4.85 13.09
CA GLY A 157 5.94 -4.04 13.81
C GLY A 157 4.93 -3.39 12.88
N SER A 158 3.79 -3.06 13.44
CA SER A 158 2.65 -2.48 12.75
C SER A 158 2.01 -1.36 13.57
N THR A 159 1.01 -0.68 13.00
CA THR A 159 0.25 0.29 13.79
C THR A 159 -0.67 -0.40 14.79
N LEU A 160 -0.70 0.12 16.03
CA LEU A 160 -1.58 -0.38 17.10
C LEU A 160 -2.96 0.30 17.11
N ASP A 161 -3.13 1.34 16.27
CA ASP A 161 -4.36 2.11 16.17
C ASP A 161 -4.58 2.58 14.72
N ASP A 162 -4.74 3.87 14.46
CA ASP A 162 -4.93 4.39 13.10
C ASP A 162 -3.71 4.09 12.22
N ALA A 163 -3.92 3.71 10.96
CA ALA A 163 -2.87 3.73 9.95
C ALA A 163 -2.43 5.18 9.67
N ALA A 164 -1.21 5.36 9.16
CA ALA A 164 -0.71 6.72 8.91
C ALA A 164 -1.59 7.48 7.90
N GLY A 165 -2.01 6.84 6.80
CA GLY A 165 -2.92 7.48 5.83
C GLY A 165 -4.27 7.83 6.44
N GLU A 166 -4.84 6.94 7.25
CA GLU A 166 -6.06 7.22 8.01
C GLU A 166 -5.89 8.40 8.97
N ALA A 167 -4.72 8.54 9.60
CA ALA A 167 -4.42 9.70 10.46
C ALA A 167 -4.37 11.00 9.65
N TYR A 168 -3.82 10.99 8.41
CA TYR A 168 -3.89 12.14 7.50
C TYR A 168 -5.33 12.52 7.17
N ASP A 169 -6.17 11.55 6.83
CA ASP A 169 -7.58 11.79 6.49
C ASP A 169 -8.37 12.36 7.68
N LYS A 170 -8.15 11.80 8.86
CA LYS A 170 -8.79 12.26 10.11
C LYS A 170 -8.36 13.68 10.49
N VAL A 171 -7.09 14.01 10.31
CA VAL A 171 -6.58 15.38 10.58
C VAL A 171 -7.07 16.35 9.51
N ALA A 172 -7.07 15.99 8.23
CA ALA A 172 -7.64 16.82 7.18
C ALA A 172 -9.10 17.17 7.46
N ARG A 173 -9.91 16.18 7.84
CA ARG A 173 -11.30 16.39 8.24
C ARG A 173 -11.44 17.30 9.46
N LEU A 174 -10.58 17.14 10.47
CA LEU A 174 -10.55 18.00 11.66
C LEU A 174 -10.29 19.47 11.29
N LEU A 175 -9.41 19.70 10.31
CA LEU A 175 -9.04 21.03 9.83
C LEU A 175 -10.02 21.61 8.79
N GLY A 176 -11.13 20.90 8.49
CA GLY A 176 -12.08 21.32 7.44
C GLY A 176 -11.54 21.22 6.02
N LEU A 177 -10.48 20.45 5.80
CA LEU A 177 -9.89 20.17 4.49
C LEU A 177 -10.65 19.02 3.80
N GLY A 178 -10.46 18.86 2.50
CA GLY A 178 -11.13 17.81 1.72
C GLY A 178 -10.60 16.39 1.96
N TYR A 179 -11.08 15.46 1.15
CA TYR A 179 -10.66 14.06 1.09
C TYR A 179 -10.19 13.73 -0.34
N PRO A 180 -9.10 12.94 -0.55
CA PRO A 180 -8.25 12.34 0.48
C PRO A 180 -7.35 13.38 1.17
N GLY A 181 -7.12 13.22 2.47
CA GLY A 181 -6.40 14.18 3.31
C GLY A 181 -4.90 14.23 3.04
N GLY A 182 -4.29 13.08 2.71
CA GLY A 182 -2.85 12.98 2.51
C GLY A 182 -2.27 13.98 1.51
N PRO A 183 -2.73 14.00 0.24
CA PRO A 183 -2.25 14.95 -0.77
C PRO A 183 -2.51 16.42 -0.42
N ILE A 184 -3.65 16.71 0.23
CA ILE A 184 -4.03 18.08 0.63
C ILE A 184 -3.09 18.60 1.71
N ILE A 185 -2.87 17.79 2.75
CA ILE A 185 -1.94 18.11 3.85
C ILE A 185 -0.52 18.26 3.31
N ASP A 186 -0.06 17.36 2.43
CA ASP A 186 1.28 17.44 1.84
C ASP A 186 1.49 18.75 1.07
N LYS A 187 0.50 19.17 0.27
CA LYS A 187 0.54 20.44 -0.45
C LYS A 187 0.59 21.66 0.46
N LEU A 188 -0.24 21.70 1.50
CA LEU A 188 -0.27 22.82 2.47
C LEU A 188 1.00 22.84 3.34
N ALA A 189 1.50 21.69 3.73
CA ALA A 189 2.70 21.56 4.55
C ALA A 189 3.96 22.15 3.88
N GLN A 190 4.01 22.16 2.55
CA GLN A 190 5.13 22.78 1.80
C GLN A 190 5.23 24.30 2.02
N GLN A 191 4.14 24.93 2.43
CA GLN A 191 4.07 26.38 2.69
C GLN A 191 4.23 26.70 4.18
N GLY A 192 4.20 25.70 5.06
CA GLY A 192 4.25 25.84 6.50
C GLY A 192 5.62 25.59 7.11
N ASN A 193 5.76 26.02 8.36
CA ASN A 193 6.95 25.75 9.17
C ASN A 193 6.78 24.46 9.99
N LYS A 194 7.48 23.41 9.60
CA LYS A 194 7.47 22.09 10.26
C LYS A 194 7.96 22.06 11.71
N LYS A 195 8.50 23.18 12.22
CA LYS A 195 8.96 23.36 13.61
C LYS A 195 8.06 24.30 14.40
N ALA A 196 6.96 24.80 13.83
CA ALA A 196 6.07 25.75 14.49
C ALA A 196 5.40 25.12 15.71
N ILE A 197 5.01 23.85 15.64
CA ILE A 197 4.30 23.14 16.70
C ILE A 197 5.05 21.84 17.02
N ALA A 198 5.37 21.64 18.29
CA ALA A 198 6.05 20.43 18.77
C ALA A 198 5.06 19.29 19.03
N PHE A 199 4.44 18.74 17.97
CA PHE A 199 3.55 17.60 18.13
C PHE A 199 4.28 16.34 18.64
N PRO A 200 3.59 15.45 19.40
CA PRO A 200 4.20 14.24 19.95
C PRO A 200 4.57 13.24 18.84
N ARG A 201 5.54 12.39 19.12
CA ARG A 201 5.95 11.22 18.31
C ARG A 201 5.55 9.98 19.08
N GLY A 202 4.44 9.34 18.66
CA GLY A 202 3.96 8.12 19.31
C GLY A 202 5.00 7.00 19.26
N LEU A 203 5.18 6.30 20.39
CA LEU A 203 6.04 5.11 20.51
C LEU A 203 7.48 5.27 19.96
N LYS A 204 8.01 6.49 19.91
CA LYS A 204 9.29 6.81 19.25
C LYS A 204 10.46 5.93 19.71
N ASN A 205 10.55 5.64 21.00
CA ASN A 205 11.67 4.94 21.63
C ASN A 205 11.37 3.48 22.00
N SER A 206 10.18 2.97 21.66
CA SER A 206 9.76 1.60 21.96
C SER A 206 10.00 0.67 20.76
N SER A 207 9.26 -0.43 20.69
CA SER A 207 9.22 -1.42 19.60
C SER A 207 9.16 -0.80 18.19
N TYR A 208 9.05 -1.61 17.17
CA TYR A 208 8.84 -1.16 15.79
C TYR A 208 7.39 -0.76 15.50
N ASP A 209 6.46 -0.99 16.46
CA ASP A 209 5.06 -0.61 16.33
C ASP A 209 4.85 0.89 16.24
N PHE A 210 3.78 1.29 15.59
CA PHE A 210 3.39 2.69 15.40
C PHE A 210 2.10 3.00 16.18
N SER A 211 1.86 4.30 16.43
CA SER A 211 0.60 4.82 16.97
C SER A 211 0.42 6.26 16.51
N PHE A 212 -0.73 6.57 15.95
CA PHE A 212 -1.06 7.90 15.43
C PHE A 212 -2.29 8.52 16.08
N SER A 213 -3.10 7.76 16.85
CA SER A 213 -4.29 8.28 17.53
C SER A 213 -3.98 9.39 18.54
N GLY A 214 -2.85 9.25 19.26
CA GLY A 214 -2.36 10.29 20.19
C GLY A 214 -1.95 11.57 19.47
N LEU A 215 -1.35 11.46 18.29
CA LEU A 215 -0.97 12.59 17.45
C LEU A 215 -2.21 13.35 16.94
N LYS A 216 -3.22 12.64 16.43
CA LYS A 216 -4.50 13.22 16.05
C LYS A 216 -5.15 14.01 17.20
N THR A 217 -5.16 13.41 18.39
CA THR A 217 -5.69 14.05 19.59
C THR A 217 -4.92 15.33 19.97
N ALA A 218 -3.61 15.33 19.78
CA ALA A 218 -2.77 16.51 20.02
C ALA A 218 -3.09 17.65 19.05
N VAL A 219 -3.32 17.33 17.76
CA VAL A 219 -3.76 18.33 16.76
C VAL A 219 -5.13 18.90 17.15
N ALA A 220 -6.11 18.04 17.51
CA ALA A 220 -7.43 18.51 17.92
C ALA A 220 -7.36 19.48 19.11
N ARG A 221 -6.61 19.11 20.14
CA ARG A 221 -6.42 19.98 21.33
C ARG A 221 -5.76 21.30 20.98
N TYR A 222 -4.79 21.30 20.07
CA TYR A 222 -4.13 22.53 19.64
C TYR A 222 -5.12 23.48 18.96
N VAL A 223 -5.94 22.97 18.05
CA VAL A 223 -6.97 23.74 17.34
C VAL A 223 -8.01 24.28 18.33
N GLU A 224 -8.58 23.44 19.19
CA GLU A 224 -9.54 23.83 20.21
C GLU A 224 -8.99 24.89 21.17
N GLN A 225 -7.73 24.78 21.57
CA GLN A 225 -7.08 25.78 22.44
C GLN A 225 -6.93 27.13 21.75
N ALA A 226 -6.55 27.13 20.48
CA ALA A 226 -6.45 28.35 19.69
C ALA A 226 -7.82 29.03 19.52
N GLU A 227 -8.88 28.27 19.26
CA GLU A 227 -10.25 28.78 19.17
C GLU A 227 -10.70 29.42 20.49
N ARG A 228 -10.49 28.75 21.62
CA ARG A 228 -10.82 29.28 22.98
C ARG A 228 -10.07 30.58 23.29
N ASN A 229 -8.85 30.72 22.81
CA ASN A 229 -8.01 31.89 23.03
C ASN A 229 -8.22 32.99 21.98
N ASN A 230 -9.14 32.81 21.02
CA ASN A 230 -9.32 33.67 19.84
C ASN A 230 -7.98 33.91 19.10
N SER A 231 -7.11 32.92 19.07
CA SER A 231 -5.81 32.99 18.40
C SER A 231 -5.93 32.52 16.96
N THR A 232 -5.33 33.25 16.03
CA THR A 232 -5.22 32.79 14.63
C THR A 232 -4.20 31.65 14.54
N ILE A 233 -4.58 30.55 13.90
CA ILE A 233 -3.66 29.46 13.56
C ILE A 233 -3.31 29.51 12.08
N SER A 234 -2.07 29.18 11.74
CA SER A 234 -1.69 28.87 10.36
C SER A 234 -2.00 27.39 10.11
N ILE A 235 -2.92 27.12 9.21
CA ILE A 235 -3.25 25.75 8.79
C ILE A 235 -2.04 25.09 8.15
N GLU A 236 -1.24 25.83 7.40
CA GLU A 236 -0.01 25.38 6.77
C GLU A 236 1.01 24.91 7.82
N ASP A 237 1.16 25.65 8.92
CA ASP A 237 2.07 25.29 10.03
C ASP A 237 1.57 24.04 10.77
N VAL A 238 0.26 23.90 10.98
CA VAL A 238 -0.35 22.70 11.56
C VAL A 238 -0.08 21.50 10.67
N CYS A 239 -0.36 21.61 9.36
CA CYS A 239 -0.11 20.56 8.38
C CYS A 239 1.37 20.17 8.34
N ALA A 240 2.27 21.15 8.27
CA ALA A 240 3.72 20.91 8.22
C ALA A 240 4.25 20.23 9.49
N SER A 241 3.80 20.68 10.67
CA SER A 241 4.23 20.12 11.95
C SER A 241 3.65 18.71 12.20
N PHE A 242 2.40 18.47 11.80
CA PHE A 242 1.77 17.15 11.84
C PHE A 242 2.51 16.18 10.92
N GLN A 243 2.68 16.53 9.64
CA GLN A 243 3.39 15.72 8.67
C GLN A 243 4.82 15.40 9.11
N GLU A 244 5.54 16.38 9.66
CA GLU A 244 6.88 16.16 10.23
C GLU A 244 6.86 15.13 11.36
N ALA A 245 5.83 15.14 12.22
CA ALA A 245 5.73 14.18 13.32
C ALA A 245 5.50 12.75 12.80
N VAL A 246 4.65 12.56 11.79
CA VAL A 246 4.40 11.25 11.14
C VAL A 246 5.66 10.75 10.45
N CYS A 247 6.23 11.55 9.55
CA CYS A 247 7.38 11.15 8.74
C CYS A 247 8.63 10.88 9.59
N ASP A 248 8.82 11.64 10.70
CA ASP A 248 9.92 11.43 11.62
C ASP A 248 9.89 10.05 12.26
N VAL A 249 8.75 9.60 12.78
CA VAL A 249 8.59 8.29 13.42
C VAL A 249 8.74 7.16 12.40
N LEU A 250 8.06 7.26 11.24
CA LEU A 250 8.11 6.25 10.19
C LEU A 250 9.56 5.98 9.76
N THR A 251 10.27 7.03 9.37
CA THR A 251 11.63 6.88 8.84
C THR A 251 12.66 6.53 9.91
N LEU A 252 12.48 7.03 11.17
CA LEU A 252 13.38 6.67 12.28
C LEU A 252 13.35 5.16 12.54
N LYS A 253 12.15 4.58 12.62
CA LYS A 253 11.98 3.15 12.89
C LYS A 253 12.44 2.29 11.71
N ALA A 254 12.16 2.72 10.47
CA ALA A 254 12.61 2.03 9.28
C ALA A 254 14.15 1.94 9.21
N ILE A 255 14.86 3.04 9.44
CA ILE A 255 16.34 3.03 9.48
C ILE A 255 16.87 2.19 10.63
N ARG A 256 16.22 2.23 11.80
CA ARG A 256 16.60 1.38 12.91
C ARG A 256 16.42 -0.12 12.55
N ALA A 257 15.30 -0.48 11.93
CA ALA A 257 15.05 -1.84 11.47
C ALA A 257 16.13 -2.32 10.48
N CYS A 258 16.51 -1.50 9.50
CA CYS A 258 17.61 -1.83 8.59
C CYS A 258 18.91 -2.11 9.34
N LYS A 259 19.27 -1.27 10.32
CA LYS A 259 20.50 -1.44 11.10
C LYS A 259 20.48 -2.70 11.98
N ASP A 260 19.34 -2.96 12.62
CA ASP A 260 19.22 -4.08 13.56
C ASP A 260 19.15 -5.44 12.84
N THR A 261 18.65 -5.48 11.61
CA THR A 261 18.58 -6.70 10.77
C THR A 261 19.76 -6.84 9.80
N GLY A 262 20.56 -5.79 9.62
CA GLY A 262 21.64 -5.78 8.63
C GLY A 262 21.19 -5.58 7.19
N ALA A 263 19.90 -5.24 6.96
CA ALA A 263 19.37 -4.97 5.63
C ALA A 263 20.00 -3.70 5.03
N GLN A 264 20.45 -3.80 3.77
CA GLN A 264 21.11 -2.71 3.07
C GLN A 264 20.14 -1.87 2.22
N VAL A 265 18.89 -2.30 2.09
CA VAL A 265 17.85 -1.66 1.30
C VAL A 265 16.65 -1.34 2.18
N LEU A 266 16.13 -0.11 2.06
CA LEU A 266 14.80 0.29 2.53
C LEU A 266 13.88 0.45 1.33
N LEU A 267 12.83 -0.36 1.25
CA LEU A 267 11.74 -0.22 0.29
C LEU A 267 10.62 0.62 0.91
N LEU A 268 10.15 1.66 0.23
CA LEU A 268 8.91 2.36 0.57
C LEU A 268 7.79 1.89 -0.35
N GLY A 269 6.66 1.48 0.22
CA GLY A 269 5.47 1.06 -0.53
C GLY A 269 4.19 1.63 0.08
N GLY A 270 3.07 1.47 -0.65
CA GLY A 270 1.76 1.99 -0.27
C GLY A 270 1.55 3.46 -0.66
N GLY A 271 0.30 3.90 -0.72
CA GLY A 271 -0.08 5.24 -1.23
C GLY A 271 0.58 6.42 -0.50
N VAL A 272 0.86 6.29 0.82
CA VAL A 272 1.56 7.34 1.59
C VAL A 272 3.04 7.46 1.20
N ALA A 273 3.63 6.47 0.53
CA ALA A 273 4.98 6.59 -0.04
C ALA A 273 5.11 7.71 -1.10
N ALA A 274 3.99 8.20 -1.62
CA ALA A 274 3.93 9.38 -2.49
C ALA A 274 4.22 10.71 -1.75
N ASN A 275 4.08 10.74 -0.42
CA ASN A 275 4.24 11.95 0.39
C ASN A 275 5.65 12.55 0.24
N SER A 276 5.72 13.83 -0.11
CA SER A 276 6.98 14.52 -0.44
C SER A 276 7.95 14.54 0.74
N ARG A 277 7.44 14.80 1.96
CA ARG A 277 8.26 14.87 3.17
C ARG A 277 8.77 13.52 3.61
N LEU A 278 7.96 12.47 3.46
CA LEU A 278 8.37 11.10 3.76
C LEU A 278 9.56 10.70 2.87
N ARG A 279 9.45 10.94 1.56
CA ARG A 279 10.53 10.67 0.59
C ARG A 279 11.80 11.44 0.89
N GLU A 280 11.69 12.75 1.13
CA GLU A 280 12.82 13.61 1.47
C GLU A 280 13.55 13.11 2.73
N LEU A 281 12.78 12.81 3.79
CA LEU A 281 13.35 12.40 5.06
C LEU A 281 13.95 10.99 5.01
N ALA A 282 13.29 10.06 4.31
CA ALA A 282 13.80 8.72 4.05
C ALA A 282 15.12 8.77 3.25
N SER A 283 15.14 9.52 2.14
CA SER A 283 16.35 9.68 1.30
C SER A 283 17.53 10.20 2.11
N ARG A 284 17.33 11.28 2.86
CA ARG A 284 18.39 11.87 3.70
C ARG A 284 18.91 10.90 4.76
N ARG A 285 18.00 10.16 5.42
CA ARG A 285 18.37 9.21 6.48
C ARG A 285 19.05 7.98 5.93
N CYS A 286 18.57 7.45 4.81
CA CYS A 286 19.19 6.33 4.11
C CYS A 286 20.62 6.69 3.68
N GLN A 287 20.79 7.85 3.03
CA GLN A 287 22.11 8.35 2.64
C GLN A 287 23.07 8.46 3.83
N SER A 288 22.60 9.03 4.95
CA SER A 288 23.41 9.17 6.16
C SER A 288 23.76 7.85 6.83
N ALA A 289 22.97 6.79 6.58
CA ALA A 289 23.16 5.45 7.14
C ALA A 289 23.85 4.47 6.19
N GLY A 290 24.14 4.86 4.94
CA GLY A 290 24.70 3.97 3.91
C GLY A 290 23.70 2.90 3.45
N ILE A 291 22.39 3.20 3.50
CA ILE A 291 21.29 2.31 3.10
C ILE A 291 20.77 2.78 1.74
N GLU A 292 20.54 1.85 0.81
CA GLU A 292 19.87 2.12 -0.45
C GLU A 292 18.39 2.38 -0.20
N LEU A 293 17.81 3.44 -0.79
CA LEU A 293 16.37 3.69 -0.77
C LEU A 293 15.77 3.29 -2.12
N ARG A 294 14.83 2.33 -2.10
CA ARG A 294 14.00 1.99 -3.26
C ARG A 294 12.59 2.53 -3.05
N VAL A 295 12.09 3.28 -4.02
CA VAL A 295 10.72 3.79 -4.03
C VAL A 295 10.17 3.54 -5.42
N PRO A 296 9.19 2.66 -5.59
CA PRO A 296 8.57 2.41 -6.89
C PRO A 296 7.99 3.69 -7.48
N ARG A 297 7.81 3.72 -8.82
CA ARG A 297 7.11 4.83 -9.46
C ARG A 297 5.72 5.00 -8.87
N PHE A 298 5.18 6.21 -8.94
CA PHE A 298 3.94 6.59 -8.24
C PHE A 298 2.78 5.65 -8.53
N THR A 299 2.57 5.27 -9.80
CA THR A 299 1.48 4.38 -10.22
C THR A 299 1.55 2.97 -9.61
N LEU A 300 2.72 2.52 -9.17
CA LEU A 300 2.92 1.22 -8.53
C LEU A 300 2.93 1.30 -6.99
N CYS A 301 2.84 2.50 -6.41
CA CYS A 301 2.77 2.66 -4.96
C CYS A 301 1.35 2.44 -4.39
N THR A 302 0.30 2.75 -5.17
CA THR A 302 -1.10 2.52 -4.80
C THR A 302 -1.53 1.12 -5.19
N ASP A 303 -2.71 0.68 -4.72
CA ASP A 303 -3.28 -0.61 -5.05
C ASP A 303 -3.52 -0.72 -6.57
N ASN A 304 -3.00 -1.79 -7.18
CA ASN A 304 -3.07 -2.01 -8.62
C ASN A 304 -2.97 -3.52 -8.96
N GLY A 305 -3.42 -3.91 -10.15
CA GLY A 305 -3.39 -5.32 -10.58
C GLY A 305 -1.98 -5.81 -10.92
N VAL A 306 -1.08 -4.91 -11.34
CA VAL A 306 0.30 -5.27 -11.72
C VAL A 306 1.09 -5.83 -10.53
N MET A 307 0.89 -5.29 -9.32
CA MET A 307 1.58 -5.78 -8.12
C MET A 307 1.21 -7.23 -7.81
N ILE A 308 -0.04 -7.61 -8.08
CA ILE A 308 -0.55 -8.98 -7.87
C ILE A 308 -0.02 -9.92 -8.96
N ALA A 309 -0.01 -9.47 -10.21
CA ALA A 309 0.63 -10.21 -11.30
C ALA A 309 2.13 -10.41 -11.05
N ALA A 310 2.85 -9.40 -10.54
CA ALA A 310 4.27 -9.46 -10.24
C ALA A 310 4.60 -10.45 -9.12
N LEU A 311 3.79 -10.49 -8.04
CA LEU A 311 3.97 -11.49 -6.99
C LEU A 311 3.72 -12.90 -7.52
N ALA A 312 2.65 -13.10 -8.28
CA ALA A 312 2.36 -14.39 -8.90
C ALA A 312 3.47 -14.84 -9.84
N ALA A 313 4.01 -13.91 -10.66
CA ALA A 313 5.13 -14.18 -11.55
C ALA A 313 6.38 -14.67 -10.80
N GLN A 314 6.73 -14.00 -9.71
CA GLN A 314 7.86 -14.40 -8.88
C GLN A 314 7.66 -15.80 -8.29
N LEU A 315 6.46 -16.07 -7.75
CA LEU A 315 6.11 -17.37 -7.18
C LEU A 315 6.18 -18.48 -8.25
N ILE A 316 5.66 -18.23 -9.44
CA ILE A 316 5.69 -19.17 -10.56
C ILE A 316 7.12 -19.42 -11.03
N HIS A 317 7.92 -18.37 -11.16
CA HIS A 317 9.33 -18.50 -11.55
C HIS A 317 10.11 -19.37 -10.55
N GLU A 318 9.75 -19.33 -9.27
CA GLU A 318 10.31 -20.17 -8.21
C GLU A 318 9.67 -21.58 -8.11
N GLY A 319 8.73 -21.92 -9.00
CA GLY A 319 8.11 -23.24 -9.09
C GLY A 319 6.92 -23.48 -8.17
N ALA A 320 6.27 -22.41 -7.67
CA ALA A 320 5.07 -22.55 -6.85
C ALA A 320 3.93 -23.22 -7.62
N GLN A 321 3.16 -24.05 -6.93
CA GLN A 321 1.98 -24.70 -7.50
C GLN A 321 0.77 -23.76 -7.49
N PRO A 322 -0.17 -23.89 -8.43
CA PRO A 322 -1.39 -23.09 -8.42
C PRO A 322 -2.27 -23.38 -7.22
N SER A 323 -3.06 -22.40 -6.84
CA SER A 323 -4.06 -22.51 -5.78
C SER A 323 -5.28 -23.34 -6.25
N ALA A 324 -5.93 -24.03 -5.32
CA ALA A 324 -7.22 -24.63 -5.58
C ALA A 324 -8.29 -23.55 -5.80
N LEU A 325 -9.23 -23.76 -6.71
CA LEU A 325 -10.36 -22.83 -6.92
C LEU A 325 -11.30 -22.76 -5.69
N SER A 326 -11.19 -23.70 -4.76
CA SER A 326 -11.98 -23.75 -3.53
C SER A 326 -11.47 -22.87 -2.40
N ILE A 327 -10.26 -22.28 -2.48
CA ILE A 327 -9.73 -21.45 -1.40
C ILE A 327 -10.66 -20.29 -1.06
N GLY A 328 -10.69 -19.89 0.19
CA GLY A 328 -11.42 -18.69 0.65
C GLY A 328 -10.63 -17.40 0.48
N THR A 329 -11.20 -16.32 0.99
CA THR A 329 -10.49 -15.05 1.27
C THR A 329 -10.31 -14.90 2.77
N ASP A 330 -9.19 -14.29 3.19
CA ASP A 330 -8.89 -14.04 4.60
C ASP A 330 -8.59 -12.56 4.80
N THR A 331 -9.43 -11.87 5.58
CA THR A 331 -9.28 -10.43 5.87
C THR A 331 -8.06 -10.10 6.69
N SER A 332 -7.48 -11.08 7.35
CA SER A 332 -6.34 -11.00 8.26
C SER A 332 -5.16 -11.87 7.83
N LEU A 333 -5.09 -12.23 6.54
CA LEU A 333 -4.03 -13.09 6.00
C LEU A 333 -2.64 -12.57 6.41
N GLU A 334 -1.89 -13.41 7.11
CA GLU A 334 -0.57 -13.07 7.62
C GLU A 334 0.45 -12.88 6.49
N VAL A 335 1.42 -11.98 6.70
CA VAL A 335 2.45 -11.64 5.69
C VAL A 335 3.43 -12.78 5.44
N GLU A 336 3.48 -13.75 6.34
CA GLU A 336 4.23 -14.99 6.22
C GLU A 336 3.68 -15.92 5.12
N ILE A 337 2.44 -15.68 4.68
CA ILE A 337 1.75 -16.51 3.68
C ILE A 337 1.68 -15.74 2.35
N PRO A 338 2.68 -15.86 1.45
CA PRO A 338 2.67 -15.16 0.18
C PRO A 338 1.65 -15.73 -0.82
N LEU A 339 1.31 -17.02 -0.69
CA LEU A 339 0.42 -17.79 -1.56
C LEU A 339 -0.45 -18.73 -0.73
N VAL A 340 -1.76 -18.76 -1.01
CA VAL A 340 -2.70 -19.70 -0.40
C VAL A 340 -2.96 -20.86 -1.39
N LEU A 341 -2.71 -22.10 -0.98
CA LEU A 341 -2.82 -23.29 -1.84
C LEU A 341 -4.18 -24.01 -1.69
N GLU A 342 -4.65 -24.18 -0.43
CA GLU A 342 -5.85 -24.96 -0.06
C GLU A 342 -6.74 -24.19 0.94
#